data_474b30ffdce43588f03e121ade2e121b
#
_entry.id   474b30ffdce43588f03e121ade2e121b
#
_cell.length_a   1.000
_cell.length_b   1.000
_cell.length_c   1.000
_cell.angle_alpha   90.00
_cell.angle_beta   90.00
_cell.angle_gamma   90.00
#
_symmetry.space_group_name_H-M   'P 1'
#
loop_
_entity.id
_entity.type
_entity.pdbx_description
1 polymer ?
#
loop_
_entity_poly.entity_id
_entity_poly.type
_entity_poly.pdbx_seq_one_letter_code
_entity_poly.pdbx_strand_id
1 'polypeptide(L)'
;MTNQTEEEKMITVAGHSRAKTTAERDANVAAFAEMVKRARVQDGCIDFAISADAADPVRSNILEIWRDEKAWKAWRKIAKAPGVKRGVAEVSVYQSEKAEKPF
;
A
#
# COMPACT_ATOMS: atom_id res chain seq x y z
N MET A 1 11.82 -20.19 -23.71
CA MET A 1 11.72 -19.53 -22.42
C MET A 1 11.29 -18.09 -22.63
N THR A 2 10.17 -17.69 -22.07
CA THR A 2 9.65 -16.33 -22.19
C THR A 2 10.19 -15.46 -21.07
N ASN A 3 10.73 -14.30 -21.41
CA ASN A 3 11.12 -13.32 -20.42
C ASN A 3 9.87 -12.63 -19.86
N GLN A 4 9.86 -12.38 -18.59
CA GLN A 4 8.78 -11.65 -17.94
C GLN A 4 8.84 -10.18 -18.38
N THR A 5 7.71 -9.63 -18.84
CA THR A 5 7.61 -8.21 -19.18
C THR A 5 7.46 -7.36 -17.92
N GLU A 6 7.63 -6.05 -18.05
CA GLU A 6 7.37 -5.11 -16.95
C GLU A 6 5.94 -5.26 -16.42
N GLU A 7 4.97 -5.51 -17.32
CA GLU A 7 3.56 -5.66 -16.96
C GLU A 7 3.26 -6.92 -16.14
N GLU A 8 4.11 -7.94 -16.26
CA GLU A 8 3.96 -9.22 -15.55
C GLU A 8 4.65 -9.23 -14.19
N LYS A 9 5.51 -8.25 -13.93
CA LYS A 9 6.21 -8.18 -12.64
C LYS A 9 5.28 -7.78 -11.52
N MET A 10 5.51 -8.36 -10.34
CA MET A 10 4.80 -7.95 -9.13
C MET A 10 5.14 -6.51 -8.78
N ILE A 11 4.15 -5.82 -8.24
CA ILE A 11 4.30 -4.44 -7.77
C ILE A 11 4.15 -4.43 -6.26
N THR A 12 5.13 -3.87 -5.59
CA THR A 12 5.07 -3.59 -4.15
C THR A 12 5.16 -2.09 -3.93
N VAL A 13 4.18 -1.53 -3.24
CA VAL A 13 4.19 -0.14 -2.79
C VAL A 13 4.44 -0.17 -1.30
N ALA A 14 5.54 0.38 -0.85
CA ALA A 14 5.94 0.30 0.56
C ALA A 14 6.54 1.60 1.03
N GLY A 15 6.26 1.94 2.29
CA GLY A 15 6.80 3.12 2.91
C GLY A 15 6.03 3.50 4.17
N HIS A 16 6.11 4.77 4.48
CA HIS A 16 5.49 5.29 5.69
C HIS A 16 5.09 6.75 5.51
N SER A 17 4.25 7.22 6.41
CA SER A 17 3.93 8.64 6.54
C SER A 17 3.98 9.04 8.01
N ARG A 18 4.19 10.32 8.27
CA ARG A 18 4.26 10.87 9.62
C ARG A 18 3.26 12.00 9.75
N ALA A 19 2.40 11.93 10.75
CA ALA A 19 1.47 12.99 11.11
C ALA A 19 2.13 13.96 12.10
N LYS A 20 1.47 15.05 12.43
CA LYS A 20 1.97 16.01 13.43
C LYS A 20 1.78 15.50 14.84
N THR A 21 0.70 14.74 15.08
CA THR A 21 0.35 14.23 16.41
C THR A 21 -0.09 12.78 16.30
N THR A 22 -0.05 12.07 17.43
CA THR A 22 -0.57 10.70 17.52
C THR A 22 -2.06 10.65 17.21
N ALA A 23 -2.83 11.63 17.66
CA ALA A 23 -4.27 11.67 17.39
C ALA A 23 -4.55 11.80 15.89
N GLU A 24 -3.80 12.63 15.16
CA GLU A 24 -3.91 12.73 13.71
C GLU A 24 -3.53 11.42 13.02
N ARG A 25 -2.44 10.78 13.48
CA ARG A 25 -2.02 9.49 12.95
C ARG A 25 -3.11 8.45 13.10
N ASP A 26 -3.69 8.33 14.29
CA ASP A 26 -4.72 7.34 14.58
C ASP A 26 -5.99 7.61 13.76
N ALA A 27 -6.38 8.88 13.63
CA ALA A 27 -7.53 9.26 12.80
C ALA A 27 -7.30 8.93 11.32
N ASN A 28 -6.09 9.15 10.81
CA ASN A 28 -5.74 8.84 9.43
C ASN A 28 -5.79 7.32 9.18
N VAL A 29 -5.22 6.52 10.07
CA VAL A 29 -5.27 5.05 9.95
C VAL A 29 -6.70 4.57 9.93
N ALA A 30 -7.54 5.07 10.84
CA ALA A 30 -8.96 4.70 10.90
C ALA A 30 -9.70 5.10 9.62
N ALA A 31 -9.42 6.28 9.06
CA ALA A 31 -10.06 6.77 7.86
C ALA A 31 -9.76 5.89 6.63
N PHE A 32 -8.58 5.27 6.57
CA PHE A 32 -8.19 4.39 5.45
C PHE A 32 -8.76 2.97 5.56
N ALA A 33 -9.35 2.59 6.69
CA ALA A 33 -9.81 1.20 6.90
C ALA A 33 -10.78 0.71 5.82
N GLU A 34 -11.71 1.54 5.38
CA GLU A 34 -12.67 1.19 4.33
C GLU A 34 -11.97 0.95 2.99
N MET A 35 -11.03 1.82 2.63
CA MET A 35 -10.25 1.66 1.39
C MET A 35 -9.42 0.38 1.42
N VAL A 36 -8.81 0.04 2.56
CA VAL A 36 -8.06 -1.20 2.74
C VAL A 36 -8.96 -2.41 2.48
N LYS A 37 -10.18 -2.41 3.02
CA LYS A 37 -11.13 -3.50 2.81
C LYS A 37 -11.49 -3.65 1.33
N ARG A 38 -11.74 -2.55 0.63
CA ARG A 38 -12.04 -2.58 -0.81
C ARG A 38 -10.86 -3.06 -1.63
N ALA A 39 -9.66 -2.63 -1.29
CA ALA A 39 -8.44 -3.03 -1.99
C ALA A 39 -8.22 -4.54 -1.90
N ARG A 40 -8.42 -5.11 -0.74
CA ARG A 40 -8.15 -6.53 -0.48
C ARG A 40 -9.01 -7.49 -1.30
N VAL A 41 -10.15 -7.04 -1.80
CA VAL A 41 -11.04 -7.87 -2.63
C VAL A 41 -10.88 -7.60 -4.13
N GLN A 42 -9.97 -6.70 -4.53
CA GLN A 42 -9.72 -6.41 -5.92
C GLN A 42 -8.90 -7.52 -6.58
N ASP A 43 -9.19 -7.75 -7.86
CA ASP A 43 -8.43 -8.70 -8.66
C ASP A 43 -6.94 -8.31 -8.67
N GLY A 44 -6.09 -9.28 -8.39
CA GLY A 44 -4.65 -9.09 -8.35
C GLY A 44 -4.08 -8.50 -7.08
N CYS A 45 -4.91 -8.15 -6.10
CA CYS A 45 -4.41 -7.72 -4.80
C CYS A 45 -3.89 -8.93 -4.02
N ILE A 46 -2.59 -8.92 -3.70
CA ILE A 46 -1.97 -9.96 -2.88
C ILE A 46 -2.01 -9.56 -1.41
N ASP A 47 -1.71 -8.29 -1.13
CA ASP A 47 -1.81 -7.75 0.22
C ASP A 47 -2.01 -6.24 0.17
N PHE A 48 -2.63 -5.69 1.19
CA PHE A 48 -2.83 -4.26 1.33
C PHE A 48 -3.00 -3.95 2.83
N ALA A 49 -2.15 -3.09 3.37
CA ALA A 49 -2.18 -2.75 4.78
C ALA A 49 -1.76 -1.31 5.02
N ILE A 50 -2.48 -0.64 5.89
CA ILE A 50 -2.10 0.68 6.42
C ILE A 50 -2.30 0.57 7.92
N SER A 51 -1.22 0.75 8.68
CA SER A 51 -1.24 0.51 10.12
C SER A 51 -0.42 1.51 10.90
N ALA A 52 -0.75 1.66 12.18
CA ALA A 52 0.03 2.45 13.12
C ALA A 52 1.35 1.74 13.39
N ASP A 53 2.45 2.50 13.39
CA ASP A 53 3.75 1.96 13.75
C ASP A 53 3.81 1.62 15.23
N ALA A 54 4.43 0.49 15.56
CA ALA A 54 4.53 0.04 16.96
C ALA A 54 5.51 0.85 17.79
N ALA A 55 6.51 1.49 17.17
CA ALA A 55 7.59 2.19 17.85
C ALA A 55 7.46 3.72 17.79
N ASP A 56 6.92 4.26 16.71
CA ASP A 56 6.83 5.71 16.47
C ASP A 56 5.37 6.16 16.55
N PRO A 57 5.00 6.99 17.54
CA PRO A 57 3.60 7.34 17.80
C PRO A 57 2.93 8.20 16.72
N VAL A 58 3.70 8.78 15.80
CA VAL A 58 3.15 9.59 14.70
C VAL A 58 3.28 8.95 13.33
N ARG A 59 3.89 7.76 13.24
CA ARG A 59 4.15 7.07 11.98
C ARG A 59 3.04 6.07 11.64
N SER A 60 2.66 6.04 10.35
CA SER A 60 1.84 5.00 9.75
C SER A 60 2.68 4.23 8.74
N ASN A 61 2.51 2.92 8.67
CA ASN A 61 3.18 2.07 7.69
C ASN A 61 2.22 1.69 6.57
N ILE A 62 2.72 1.68 5.34
CA ILE A 62 1.94 1.46 4.13
C ILE A 62 2.56 0.31 3.36
N LEU A 63 1.71 -0.67 2.99
CA LEU A 63 2.12 -1.79 2.16
C LEU A 63 1.01 -2.14 1.19
N GLU A 64 1.37 -2.28 -0.09
CA GLU A 64 0.50 -2.83 -1.12
C GLU A 64 1.32 -3.82 -1.92
N ILE A 65 0.76 -4.99 -2.20
CA ILE A 65 1.39 -5.97 -3.08
C ILE A 65 0.37 -6.40 -4.12
N TRP A 66 0.72 -6.24 -5.38
CA TRP A 66 -0.15 -6.55 -6.53
C TRP A 66 0.51 -7.59 -7.44
N ARG A 67 -0.29 -8.47 -8.00
CA ARG A 67 0.16 -9.53 -8.92
C ARG A 67 0.97 -8.96 -10.08
N ASP A 68 0.54 -7.82 -10.64
CA ASP A 68 1.16 -7.18 -11.77
C ASP A 68 0.81 -5.69 -11.84
N GLU A 69 1.45 -4.98 -12.75
CA GLU A 69 1.24 -3.54 -12.94
C GLU A 69 -0.18 -3.22 -13.39
N LYS A 70 -0.77 -4.08 -14.22
CA LYS A 70 -2.13 -3.88 -14.73
C LYS A 70 -3.16 -3.86 -13.60
N ALA A 71 -3.06 -4.80 -12.66
CA ALA A 71 -3.94 -4.86 -11.50
C ALA A 71 -3.77 -3.63 -10.60
N TRP A 72 -2.52 -3.23 -10.36
CA TRP A 72 -2.22 -2.03 -9.56
C TRP A 72 -2.80 -0.76 -10.20
N LYS A 73 -2.59 -0.57 -11.49
CA LYS A 73 -3.14 0.59 -12.22
C LYS A 73 -4.66 0.60 -12.23
N ALA A 74 -5.30 -0.56 -12.38
CA ALA A 74 -6.75 -0.68 -12.31
C ALA A 74 -7.28 -0.25 -10.93
N TRP A 75 -6.62 -0.69 -9.86
CA TRP A 75 -6.96 -0.25 -8.50
C TRP A 75 -6.84 1.26 -8.34
N ARG A 76 -5.74 1.85 -8.80
CA ARG A 76 -5.50 3.29 -8.66
C ARG A 76 -6.60 4.15 -9.28
N LYS A 77 -7.24 3.66 -10.32
CA LYS A 77 -8.35 4.38 -10.98
C LYS A 77 -9.61 4.47 -10.11
N ILE A 78 -9.80 3.52 -9.18
CA ILE A 78 -11.02 3.41 -8.38
C ILE A 78 -10.78 3.57 -6.88
N ALA A 79 -9.55 3.78 -6.46
CA ALA A 79 -9.15 3.74 -5.05
C ALA A 79 -9.89 4.73 -4.15
N LYS A 80 -10.07 5.97 -4.59
CA LYS A 80 -10.74 7.04 -3.82
C LYS A 80 -10.24 7.13 -2.38
N ALA A 81 -9.06 7.68 -2.23
CA ALA A 81 -8.48 7.88 -0.90
C ALA A 81 -9.35 8.85 -0.07
N PRO A 82 -9.46 8.64 1.25
CA PRO A 82 -10.20 9.54 2.11
C PRO A 82 -9.59 10.94 2.12
N GLY A 83 -10.43 11.96 2.30
CA GLY A 83 -10.01 13.36 2.41
C GLY A 83 -9.45 13.67 3.80
N VAL A 84 -8.31 13.10 4.13
CA VAL A 84 -7.64 13.33 5.42
C VAL A 84 -6.42 14.21 5.26
N LYS A 85 -6.03 14.87 6.34
CA LYS A 85 -4.81 15.67 6.38
C LYS A 85 -3.63 14.73 6.45
N ARG A 86 -2.93 14.57 5.33
CA ARG A 86 -1.77 13.70 5.24
C ARG A 86 -0.51 14.41 5.74
N GLY A 87 0.29 13.67 6.49
CA GLY A 87 1.61 14.12 6.87
C GLY A 87 2.62 13.91 5.75
N VAL A 88 3.89 14.05 6.09
CA VAL A 88 4.99 13.80 5.16
C VAL A 88 5.07 12.31 4.87
N ALA A 89 5.07 11.95 3.59
CA ALA A 89 5.10 10.55 3.16
C ALA A 89 6.41 10.23 2.42
N GLU A 90 6.97 9.07 2.72
CA GLU A 90 8.10 8.47 2.00
C GLU A 90 7.66 7.08 1.55
N VAL A 91 7.18 6.99 0.31
CA VAL A 91 6.62 5.77 -0.26
C VAL A 91 7.29 5.51 -1.60
N SER A 92 7.70 4.27 -1.83
CA SER A 92 8.34 3.86 -3.09
C SER A 92 7.61 2.69 -3.71
N VAL A 93 7.72 2.58 -5.03
CA VAL A 93 7.18 1.47 -5.81
C VAL A 93 8.33 0.57 -6.22
N TYR A 94 8.19 -0.71 -5.94
CA TYR A 94 9.19 -1.73 -6.27
C TYR A 94 8.59 -2.73 -7.25
N GLN A 95 9.38 -3.18 -8.21
CA GLN A 95 9.00 -4.24 -9.13
C GLN A 95 9.84 -5.47 -8.85
N SER A 96 9.22 -6.65 -8.83
CA SER A 96 9.91 -7.91 -8.62
C SER A 96 9.30 -9.01 -9.45
N GLU A 97 10.11 -10.02 -9.82
CA GLU A 97 9.64 -11.08 -10.69
C GLU A 97 8.68 -12.05 -10.01
N LYS A 98 8.97 -12.40 -8.79
CA LYS A 98 8.14 -13.37 -8.04
C LYS A 98 8.34 -13.24 -6.54
N ALA A 99 7.41 -13.82 -5.80
CA ALA A 99 7.53 -13.99 -4.37
C ALA A 99 8.23 -15.31 -4.06
N GLU A 100 9.06 -15.31 -3.04
CA GLU A 100 9.75 -16.49 -2.55
C GLU A 100 9.58 -16.57 -1.03
N LYS A 101 9.58 -17.81 -0.50
CA LYS A 101 9.54 -17.99 0.95
C LYS A 101 10.89 -17.59 1.54
N PRO A 102 10.92 -16.78 2.61
CA PRO A 102 12.19 -16.33 3.20
C PRO A 102 12.86 -17.40 4.06
N PHE A 103 12.12 -18.42 4.46
CA PHE A 103 12.62 -19.53 5.30
C PHE A 103 11.73 -20.75 5.19
#